data_48a92fb5143a6ecc7f474962a838e1c8
#
_entry.id   48a92fb5143a6ecc7f474962a838e1c8
#
_cell.length_a   1.000
_cell.length_b   1.000
_cell.length_c   1.000
_cell.angle_alpha   90.00
_cell.angle_beta   90.00
_cell.angle_gamma   90.00
#
_symmetry.space_group_name_H-M   'P 1'
#
loop_
_entity.id
_entity.type
_entity.pdbx_description
1 polymer ?
#
loop_
_entity_poly.entity_id
_entity_poly.type
_entity_poly.pdbx_seq_one_letter_code
_entity_poly.pdbx_strand_id
1 'polypeptide(L)'
;VLKEAQNLGYAERNPEADVEGYDACRKIAILSSLAFGRQVDYEDIYTEGISKITATDIKYAKAMGQMIKLLAVSRKVDGSFYAMVSPVLVGPSDPLYSVNGVFNAIFVHGNVLGDAMFYGSGAGKLPTASAVVADVVDEARHLNRSIMAFWSSKKLELTDISNSSRKFFVRVKGTPETELAKVQEAVSYTHLRAHETLRHL
;
A
#
# COMPACT_ATOMS: atom_id res chain seq x y z
N VAL A 1 4.10 -17.28 9.96
CA VAL A 1 3.66 -16.60 8.73
C VAL A 1 4.84 -16.42 7.78
N LEU A 2 5.89 -15.60 8.11
CA LEU A 2 7.01 -15.34 7.18
C LEU A 2 7.74 -16.64 6.77
N LYS A 3 8.10 -17.48 7.73
CA LYS A 3 8.76 -18.76 7.47
C LYS A 3 7.89 -19.71 6.64
N GLU A 4 6.59 -19.65 6.80
CA GLU A 4 5.62 -20.39 6.00
C GLU A 4 5.58 -19.87 4.56
N ALA A 5 5.54 -18.54 4.37
CA ALA A 5 5.60 -17.91 3.06
C ALA A 5 6.90 -18.25 2.32
N GLN A 6 8.04 -18.28 3.04
CA GLN A 6 9.33 -18.70 2.48
C GLN A 6 9.34 -20.16 2.06
N ASN A 7 8.78 -21.06 2.88
CA ASN A 7 8.68 -22.48 2.57
C ASN A 7 7.79 -22.75 1.34
N LEU A 8 6.78 -21.93 1.12
CA LEU A 8 5.88 -22.00 -0.03
C LEU A 8 6.43 -21.26 -1.28
N GLY A 9 7.60 -20.64 -1.18
CA GLY A 9 8.23 -19.92 -2.29
C GLY A 9 7.58 -18.58 -2.63
N TYR A 10 6.82 -17.98 -1.70
CA TYR A 10 6.19 -16.66 -1.86
C TYR A 10 7.02 -15.51 -1.31
N ALA A 11 7.97 -15.79 -0.44
CA ALA A 11 8.90 -14.81 0.09
C ALA A 11 10.35 -15.30 -0.10
N GLU A 12 11.24 -14.39 -0.43
CA GLU A 12 12.66 -14.68 -0.59
C GLU A 12 13.35 -14.94 0.76
N ARG A 13 14.61 -15.45 0.69
CA ARG A 13 15.43 -15.68 1.89
C ARG A 13 15.70 -14.38 2.65
N ASN A 14 15.92 -13.26 1.92
CA ASN A 14 15.96 -11.93 2.49
C ASN A 14 14.64 -11.20 2.16
N PRO A 15 13.67 -11.15 3.10
CA PRO A 15 12.35 -10.58 2.85
C PRO A 15 12.31 -9.06 3.10
N GLU A 16 13.44 -8.39 3.27
CA GLU A 16 13.53 -6.97 3.62
C GLU A 16 12.74 -6.09 2.64
N ALA A 17 12.89 -6.34 1.33
CA ALA A 17 12.19 -5.55 0.32
C ALA A 17 10.66 -5.63 0.45
N ASP A 18 10.14 -6.80 0.83
CA ASP A 18 8.71 -7.01 1.05
C ASP A 18 8.26 -6.41 2.39
N VAL A 19 9.00 -6.72 3.47
CA VAL A 19 8.64 -6.36 4.84
C VAL A 19 8.75 -4.86 5.09
N GLU A 20 9.79 -4.21 4.55
CA GLU A 20 10.00 -2.77 4.66
C GLU A 20 9.30 -1.96 3.55
N GLY A 21 8.61 -2.63 2.63
CA GLY A 21 7.80 -1.98 1.60
C GLY A 21 8.58 -1.42 0.41
N TYR A 22 9.86 -1.75 0.26
CA TYR A 22 10.70 -1.21 -0.81
C TYR A 22 10.28 -1.71 -2.19
N ASP A 23 9.82 -2.96 -2.29
CA ASP A 23 9.26 -3.48 -3.54
C ASP A 23 7.99 -2.74 -3.94
N ALA A 24 7.07 -2.54 -2.99
CA ALA A 24 5.85 -1.77 -3.21
C ALA A 24 6.16 -0.31 -3.59
N CYS A 25 7.19 0.28 -2.99
CA CYS A 25 7.66 1.63 -3.29
C CYS A 25 8.13 1.78 -4.74
N ARG A 26 8.97 0.86 -5.21
CA ARG A 26 9.43 0.86 -6.61
C ARG A 26 8.28 0.66 -7.59
N LYS A 27 7.35 -0.25 -7.27
CA LYS A 27 6.16 -0.50 -8.10
C LYS A 27 5.26 0.73 -8.20
N ILE A 28 4.98 1.42 -7.09
CA ILE A 28 4.15 2.62 -7.13
C ILE A 28 4.84 3.79 -7.82
N ALA A 29 6.16 3.90 -7.77
CA ALA A 29 6.91 4.90 -8.51
C ALA A 29 6.71 4.72 -10.03
N ILE A 30 6.82 3.49 -10.53
CA ILE A 30 6.58 3.16 -11.94
C ILE A 30 5.13 3.45 -12.33
N LEU A 31 4.17 2.97 -11.55
CA LEU A 31 2.75 3.18 -11.84
C LEU A 31 2.37 4.67 -11.81
N SER A 32 2.93 5.43 -10.88
CA SER A 32 2.73 6.89 -10.81
C SER A 32 3.34 7.59 -12.02
N SER A 33 4.53 7.17 -12.44
CA SER A 33 5.19 7.74 -13.63
C SER A 33 4.36 7.51 -14.89
N LEU A 34 3.80 6.32 -15.06
CA LEU A 34 2.88 5.98 -16.14
C LEU A 34 1.58 6.79 -16.07
N ALA A 35 0.96 6.87 -14.90
CA ALA A 35 -0.33 7.54 -14.72
C ALA A 35 -0.24 9.06 -14.92
N PHE A 36 0.87 9.67 -14.49
CA PHE A 36 1.03 11.14 -14.53
C PHE A 36 1.94 11.62 -15.69
N GLY A 37 2.52 10.70 -16.45
CA GLY A 37 3.35 11.01 -17.62
C GLY A 37 4.68 11.70 -17.30
N ARG A 38 5.16 11.61 -16.06
CA ARG A 38 6.39 12.26 -15.58
C ARG A 38 7.14 11.33 -14.63
N GLN A 39 8.47 11.49 -14.57
CA GLN A 39 9.32 10.68 -13.69
C GLN A 39 8.98 10.89 -12.22
N VAL A 40 8.64 9.80 -11.51
CA VAL A 40 8.52 9.75 -10.07
C VAL A 40 9.68 8.93 -9.51
N ASP A 41 10.50 9.55 -8.68
CA ASP A 41 11.62 8.87 -8.05
C ASP A 41 11.16 8.16 -6.78
N TYR A 42 11.49 6.89 -6.64
CA TYR A 42 11.09 6.09 -5.48
C TYR A 42 11.70 6.61 -4.17
N GLU A 43 12.84 7.32 -4.25
CA GLU A 43 13.53 7.91 -3.10
C GLU A 43 12.73 9.07 -2.46
N ASP A 44 11.85 9.71 -3.24
CA ASP A 44 10.97 10.77 -2.74
C ASP A 44 9.67 10.23 -2.10
N ILE A 45 9.43 8.93 -2.19
CA ILE A 45 8.20 8.31 -1.70
C ILE A 45 8.36 7.94 -0.22
N TYR A 46 7.51 8.50 0.65
CA TYR A 46 7.44 8.05 2.03
C TYR A 46 7.15 6.55 2.11
N THR A 47 8.03 5.81 2.75
CA THR A 47 7.92 4.35 2.83
C THR A 47 8.06 3.89 4.27
N GLU A 48 7.03 3.22 4.77
CA GLU A 48 7.00 2.55 6.06
C GLU A 48 6.55 1.11 5.89
N GLY A 49 7.37 0.16 6.37
CA GLY A 49 7.09 -1.26 6.32
C GLY A 49 6.18 -1.77 7.44
N ILE A 50 6.04 -3.10 7.49
CA ILE A 50 5.19 -3.79 8.48
C ILE A 50 5.96 -4.30 9.69
N SER A 51 7.27 -4.09 9.79
CA SER A 51 8.13 -4.60 10.86
C SER A 51 7.71 -4.11 12.25
N LYS A 52 7.10 -2.94 12.35
CA LYS A 52 6.60 -2.36 13.60
C LYS A 52 5.18 -2.81 13.98
N ILE A 53 4.48 -3.51 13.09
CA ILE A 53 3.11 -3.99 13.35
C ILE A 53 3.18 -5.21 14.26
N THR A 54 2.49 -5.12 15.39
CA THR A 54 2.47 -6.18 16.41
C THR A 54 1.18 -7.01 16.34
N ALA A 55 1.18 -8.17 17.01
CA ALA A 55 -0.02 -8.98 17.18
C ALA A 55 -1.16 -8.20 17.88
N THR A 56 -0.80 -7.27 18.77
CA THR A 56 -1.76 -6.40 19.44
C THR A 56 -2.44 -5.45 18.46
N ASP A 57 -1.71 -4.86 17.53
CA ASP A 57 -2.28 -3.98 16.50
C ASP A 57 -3.26 -4.75 15.59
N ILE A 58 -2.90 -5.98 15.21
CA ILE A 58 -3.77 -6.86 14.43
C ILE A 58 -5.05 -7.21 15.21
N LYS A 59 -4.95 -7.45 16.52
CA LYS A 59 -6.09 -7.73 17.39
C LYS A 59 -7.04 -6.53 17.44
N TYR A 60 -6.52 -5.32 17.60
CA TYR A 60 -7.31 -4.09 17.58
C TYR A 60 -7.97 -3.84 16.23
N ALA A 61 -7.23 -4.01 15.14
CA ALA A 61 -7.80 -3.89 13.79
C ALA A 61 -9.00 -4.84 13.60
N LYS A 62 -8.84 -6.12 13.97
CA LYS A 62 -9.94 -7.11 13.93
C LYS A 62 -11.14 -6.72 14.79
N ALA A 63 -10.92 -6.20 16.00
CA ALA A 63 -11.98 -5.76 16.88
C ALA A 63 -12.78 -4.57 16.29
N MET A 64 -12.12 -3.75 15.45
CA MET A 64 -12.75 -2.67 14.68
C MET A 64 -13.39 -3.16 13.37
N GLY A 65 -13.36 -4.46 13.07
CA GLY A 65 -13.83 -5.01 11.80
C GLY A 65 -12.94 -4.65 10.61
N GLN A 66 -11.68 -4.35 10.84
CA GLN A 66 -10.72 -3.91 9.83
C GLN A 66 -9.54 -4.88 9.71
N MET A 67 -8.78 -4.76 8.63
CA MET A 67 -7.52 -5.47 8.40
C MET A 67 -6.39 -4.46 8.21
N ILE A 68 -5.18 -4.81 8.66
CA ILE A 68 -3.98 -4.04 8.34
C ILE A 68 -3.39 -4.62 7.05
N LYS A 69 -3.21 -3.76 6.06
CA LYS A 69 -2.55 -4.10 4.79
C LYS A 69 -1.44 -3.11 4.51
N LEU A 70 -0.33 -3.59 3.94
CA LEU A 70 0.69 -2.71 3.37
C LEU A 70 0.17 -2.21 2.02
N LEU A 71 -0.10 -0.92 1.94
CA LEU A 71 -0.59 -0.31 0.70
C LEU A 71 0.42 0.70 0.16
N ALA A 72 0.64 0.63 -1.13
CA ALA A 72 1.27 1.68 -1.91
C ALA A 72 0.17 2.54 -2.53
N VAL A 73 0.17 3.82 -2.23
CA VAL A 73 -0.89 4.75 -2.65
C VAL A 73 -0.27 5.90 -3.40
N SER A 74 -0.84 6.23 -4.55
CA SER A 74 -0.49 7.43 -5.31
C SER A 74 -1.78 8.15 -5.71
N ARG A 75 -1.81 9.46 -5.54
CA ARG A 75 -2.99 10.25 -5.88
C ARG A 75 -2.64 11.68 -6.27
N LYS A 76 -3.50 12.27 -7.09
CA LYS A 76 -3.51 13.69 -7.40
C LYS A 76 -4.71 14.33 -6.70
N VAL A 77 -4.47 15.38 -5.90
CA VAL A 77 -5.50 16.12 -5.17
C VAL A 77 -5.21 17.60 -5.34
N ASP A 78 -6.13 18.35 -5.88
CA ASP A 78 -6.04 19.81 -6.08
C ASP A 78 -4.72 20.28 -6.73
N GLY A 79 -4.26 19.54 -7.73
CA GLY A 79 -3.02 19.81 -8.44
C GLY A 79 -1.74 19.31 -7.76
N SER A 80 -1.82 18.87 -6.51
CA SER A 80 -0.72 18.28 -5.74
C SER A 80 -0.64 16.78 -5.96
N PHE A 81 0.57 16.23 -5.95
CA PHE A 81 0.82 14.81 -6.15
C PHE A 81 1.39 14.21 -4.86
N TYR A 82 0.79 13.13 -4.42
CA TYR A 82 1.19 12.39 -3.21
C TYR A 82 1.47 10.94 -3.56
N ALA A 83 2.54 10.40 -3.01
CA ALA A 83 2.81 8.97 -3.04
C ALA A 83 3.33 8.50 -1.70
N MET A 84 2.91 7.31 -1.28
CA MET A 84 3.40 6.70 -0.05
C MET A 84 3.23 5.19 -0.07
N VAL A 85 4.02 4.52 0.76
CA VAL A 85 3.84 3.12 1.16
C VAL A 85 3.74 3.08 2.67
N SER A 86 2.68 2.49 3.20
CA SER A 86 2.53 2.33 4.64
C SER A 86 1.51 1.23 5.01
N PRO A 87 1.58 0.70 6.23
CA PRO A 87 0.48 -0.08 6.79
C PRO A 87 -0.78 0.78 6.91
N VAL A 88 -1.90 0.28 6.40
CA VAL A 88 -3.18 0.98 6.40
C VAL A 88 -4.28 0.08 6.94
N LEU A 89 -5.17 0.63 7.76
CA LEU A 89 -6.41 -0.03 8.16
C LEU A 89 -7.42 0.01 7.01
N VAL A 90 -7.82 -1.16 6.55
CA VAL A 90 -8.75 -1.34 5.43
C VAL A 90 -10.03 -1.97 5.95
N GLY A 91 -11.16 -1.34 5.69
CA GLY A 91 -12.49 -1.82 6.10
C GLY A 91 -13.19 -2.66 5.04
N PRO A 92 -14.28 -3.37 5.40
CA PRO A 92 -15.00 -4.26 4.48
C PRO A 92 -15.60 -3.59 3.24
N SER A 93 -15.81 -2.28 3.28
CA SER A 93 -16.31 -1.51 2.14
C SER A 93 -15.25 -1.19 1.09
N ASP A 94 -13.97 -1.40 1.39
CA ASP A 94 -12.88 -1.16 0.47
C ASP A 94 -12.66 -2.41 -0.41
N PRO A 95 -12.57 -2.27 -1.73
CA PRO A 95 -12.32 -3.40 -2.64
C PRO A 95 -11.05 -4.20 -2.32
N LEU A 96 -10.03 -3.54 -1.75
CA LEU A 96 -8.77 -4.19 -1.37
C LEU A 96 -8.88 -5.03 -0.10
N TYR A 97 -9.97 -4.92 0.68
CA TYR A 97 -10.18 -5.71 1.90
C TYR A 97 -10.13 -7.21 1.64
N SER A 98 -10.78 -7.66 0.56
CA SER A 98 -10.88 -9.08 0.21
C SER A 98 -9.64 -9.66 -0.48
N VAL A 99 -8.65 -8.83 -0.81
CA VAL A 99 -7.39 -9.29 -1.43
C VAL A 99 -6.49 -9.92 -0.37
N ASN A 100 -6.40 -11.23 -0.33
CA ASN A 100 -5.70 -11.98 0.72
C ASN A 100 -4.84 -13.13 0.14
N GLY A 101 -3.98 -13.70 0.99
CA GLY A 101 -3.13 -14.84 0.63
C GLY A 101 -2.08 -14.46 -0.40
N VAL A 102 -2.02 -15.21 -1.50
CA VAL A 102 -1.06 -15.03 -2.59
C VAL A 102 -1.50 -13.97 -3.62
N PHE A 103 -2.70 -13.44 -3.45
CA PHE A 103 -3.27 -12.49 -4.39
C PHE A 103 -2.81 -11.07 -4.12
N ASN A 104 -2.59 -10.35 -5.21
CA ASN A 104 -2.29 -8.93 -5.23
C ASN A 104 -3.35 -8.21 -6.05
N ALA A 105 -3.52 -6.92 -5.80
CA ALA A 105 -4.39 -6.08 -6.59
C ALA A 105 -3.78 -4.70 -6.81
N ILE A 106 -4.10 -4.12 -7.95
CA ILE A 106 -3.89 -2.71 -8.27
C ILE A 106 -5.29 -2.12 -8.46
N PHE A 107 -5.66 -1.20 -7.57
CA PHE A 107 -6.93 -0.50 -7.64
C PHE A 107 -6.69 0.91 -8.22
N VAL A 108 -7.45 1.24 -9.25
CA VAL A 108 -7.34 2.52 -9.95
C VAL A 108 -8.68 3.24 -9.91
N HIS A 109 -8.69 4.46 -9.43
CA HIS A 109 -9.84 5.35 -9.50
C HIS A 109 -9.58 6.42 -10.57
N GLY A 110 -10.32 6.35 -11.67
CA GLY A 110 -10.22 7.29 -12.77
C GLY A 110 -11.40 8.27 -12.80
N ASN A 111 -11.16 9.47 -13.29
CA ASN A 111 -12.18 10.53 -13.36
C ASN A 111 -13.33 10.22 -14.35
N VAL A 112 -13.10 9.38 -15.34
CA VAL A 112 -14.09 9.00 -16.36
C VAL A 112 -14.50 7.55 -16.22
N LEU A 113 -13.51 6.65 -16.08
CA LEU A 113 -13.75 5.21 -15.94
C LEU A 113 -14.39 4.86 -14.59
N GLY A 114 -14.16 5.65 -13.55
CA GLY A 114 -14.48 5.27 -12.18
C GLY A 114 -13.49 4.25 -11.64
N ASP A 115 -13.99 3.24 -10.94
CA ASP A 115 -13.18 2.24 -10.26
C ASP A 115 -12.84 1.07 -11.19
N ALA A 116 -11.57 0.72 -11.25
CA ALA A 116 -11.06 -0.48 -11.90
C ALA A 116 -10.08 -1.20 -10.98
N MET A 117 -10.09 -2.53 -11.01
CA MET A 117 -9.18 -3.34 -10.23
C MET A 117 -8.56 -4.45 -11.08
N PHE A 118 -7.23 -4.52 -11.05
CA PHE A 118 -6.46 -5.64 -11.58
C PHE A 118 -6.14 -6.57 -10.41
N TYR A 119 -6.55 -7.82 -10.50
CA TYR A 119 -6.43 -8.79 -9.43
C TYR A 119 -5.83 -10.09 -9.96
N GLY A 120 -4.85 -10.64 -9.25
CA GLY A 120 -4.21 -11.89 -9.64
C GLY A 120 -3.14 -12.35 -8.67
N SER A 121 -2.54 -13.49 -8.96
CA SER A 121 -1.40 -14.01 -8.20
C SER A 121 -0.16 -13.18 -8.49
N GLY A 122 0.35 -12.47 -7.49
CA GLY A 122 1.55 -11.61 -7.61
C GLY A 122 2.86 -12.36 -7.44
N ALA A 123 2.83 -13.61 -6.93
CA ALA A 123 4.02 -14.43 -6.70
C ALA A 123 3.74 -15.89 -7.03
N GLY A 124 4.82 -16.66 -7.19
CA GLY A 124 4.76 -18.08 -7.47
C GLY A 124 5.34 -18.45 -8.83
N LYS A 125 5.85 -19.68 -8.93
CA LYS A 125 6.57 -20.18 -10.11
C LYS A 125 5.78 -20.04 -11.41
N LEU A 126 4.54 -20.49 -11.42
CA LEU A 126 3.70 -20.49 -12.63
C LEU A 126 3.20 -19.11 -13.01
N PRO A 127 2.68 -18.27 -12.10
CA PRO A 127 2.31 -16.90 -12.43
C PRO A 127 3.47 -16.08 -12.99
N THR A 128 4.66 -16.18 -12.40
CA THR A 128 5.85 -15.48 -12.87
C THR A 128 6.27 -15.98 -14.27
N ALA A 129 6.29 -17.29 -14.47
CA ALA A 129 6.61 -17.85 -15.79
C ALA A 129 5.61 -17.42 -16.85
N SER A 130 4.32 -17.38 -16.50
CA SER A 130 3.25 -16.92 -17.42
C SER A 130 3.45 -15.45 -17.84
N ALA A 131 3.83 -14.58 -16.91
CA ALA A 131 4.10 -13.18 -17.20
C ALA A 131 5.31 -13.03 -18.15
N VAL A 132 6.42 -13.72 -17.87
CA VAL A 132 7.61 -13.71 -18.75
C VAL A 132 7.27 -14.21 -20.15
N VAL A 133 6.53 -15.31 -20.28
CA VAL A 133 6.12 -15.84 -21.58
C VAL A 133 5.20 -14.88 -22.32
N ALA A 134 4.29 -14.21 -21.60
CA ALA A 134 3.41 -13.20 -22.20
C ALA A 134 4.22 -12.06 -22.82
N ASP A 135 5.22 -11.54 -22.11
CA ASP A 135 6.08 -10.48 -22.59
C ASP A 135 6.90 -10.94 -23.83
N VAL A 136 7.46 -12.14 -23.78
CA VAL A 136 8.18 -12.73 -24.96
C VAL A 136 7.26 -12.85 -26.16
N VAL A 137 6.03 -13.27 -25.98
CA VAL A 137 5.05 -13.39 -27.08
C VAL A 137 4.66 -12.01 -27.61
N ASP A 138 4.51 -11.03 -26.73
CA ASP A 138 4.18 -9.67 -27.13
C ASP A 138 5.31 -9.05 -27.95
N GLU A 139 6.56 -9.15 -27.49
CA GLU A 139 7.74 -8.71 -28.23
C GLU A 139 7.85 -9.43 -29.60
N ALA A 140 7.63 -10.72 -29.66
CA ALA A 140 7.66 -11.48 -30.89
C ALA A 140 6.61 -11.02 -31.92
N ARG A 141 5.44 -10.56 -31.45
CA ARG A 141 4.38 -9.99 -32.32
C ARG A 141 4.71 -8.59 -32.81
N HIS A 142 5.59 -7.88 -32.11
CA HIS A 142 5.95 -6.50 -32.40
C HIS A 142 7.38 -6.35 -32.91
N LEU A 143 7.96 -7.40 -33.49
CA LEU A 143 9.28 -7.35 -34.11
C LEU A 143 9.38 -6.17 -35.08
N ASN A 144 10.46 -5.39 -34.96
CA ASN A 144 10.73 -4.17 -35.75
C ASN A 144 9.76 -3.00 -35.47
N ARG A 145 9.04 -3.02 -34.37
CA ARG A 145 8.22 -1.92 -33.90
C ARG A 145 8.54 -1.62 -32.43
N SER A 146 8.72 -0.35 -32.11
CA SER A 146 8.83 0.08 -30.70
C SER A 146 7.43 0.48 -30.21
N ILE A 147 6.88 -0.31 -29.29
CA ILE A 147 5.71 0.12 -28.51
C ILE A 147 6.25 0.64 -27.20
N MET A 148 6.28 1.95 -27.06
CA MET A 148 6.87 2.57 -25.90
C MET A 148 5.78 3.04 -24.94
N ALA A 149 5.87 2.60 -23.68
CA ALA A 149 5.19 3.26 -22.58
C ALA A 149 5.98 4.52 -22.23
N PHE A 150 5.35 5.69 -22.35
CA PHE A 150 6.07 6.95 -22.18
C PHE A 150 5.72 7.62 -20.87
N TRP A 151 6.75 8.03 -20.16
CA TRP A 151 6.69 9.21 -19.33
C TRP A 151 7.88 10.12 -19.65
N SER A 152 7.70 11.39 -19.41
CA SER A 152 8.76 12.39 -19.58
C SER A 152 9.84 12.18 -18.51
N SER A 153 11.11 12.37 -18.87
CA SER A 153 12.22 12.41 -17.91
C SER A 153 12.14 13.59 -16.93
N LYS A 154 11.22 14.52 -17.15
CA LYS A 154 10.99 15.63 -16.24
C LYS A 154 10.44 15.11 -14.91
N LYS A 155 11.15 15.37 -13.82
CA LYS A 155 10.77 14.95 -12.48
C LYS A 155 9.39 15.51 -12.08
N LEU A 156 8.57 14.65 -11.46
CA LEU A 156 7.34 15.04 -10.81
C LEU A 156 7.64 15.31 -9.33
N GLU A 157 7.47 16.55 -8.93
CA GLU A 157 7.61 16.92 -7.51
C GLU A 157 6.44 16.35 -6.72
N LEU A 158 6.75 15.52 -5.72
CA LEU A 158 5.78 15.01 -4.77
C LEU A 158 5.59 16.03 -3.64
N THR A 159 4.34 16.19 -3.23
CA THR A 159 4.00 16.99 -2.06
C THR A 159 4.28 16.16 -0.81
N ASP A 160 4.89 16.78 0.20
CA ASP A 160 5.18 16.12 1.47
C ASP A 160 3.90 15.55 2.09
N ILE A 161 4.00 14.31 2.55
CA ILE A 161 2.88 13.55 3.10
C ILE A 161 2.29 14.22 4.35
N SER A 162 3.07 14.99 5.09
CA SER A 162 2.64 15.75 6.26
C SER A 162 1.61 16.83 5.94
N ASN A 163 1.58 17.29 4.68
CA ASN A 163 0.59 18.27 4.21
C ASN A 163 -0.76 17.63 3.82
N SER A 164 -0.92 16.33 3.99
CA SER A 164 -2.16 15.63 3.68
C SER A 164 -2.98 15.33 4.95
N SER A 165 -4.29 15.60 4.92
CA SER A 165 -5.19 15.21 6.00
C SER A 165 -5.53 13.72 5.92
N ARG A 166 -5.38 12.99 7.04
CA ARG A 166 -5.58 11.54 7.14
C ARG A 166 -6.14 11.15 8.50
N LYS A 167 -6.69 9.93 8.56
CA LYS A 167 -7.03 9.28 9.83
C LYS A 167 -5.86 8.40 10.24
N PHE A 168 -5.50 8.46 11.50
CA PHE A 168 -4.43 7.66 12.08
C PHE A 168 -4.98 6.66 13.09
N PHE A 169 -4.42 5.46 13.10
CA PHE A 169 -4.53 4.54 14.22
C PHE A 169 -3.41 4.83 15.20
N VAL A 170 -3.76 5.21 16.41
CA VAL A 170 -2.80 5.54 17.46
C VAL A 170 -3.00 4.59 18.64
N ARG A 171 -1.97 3.88 19.01
CA ARG A 171 -1.94 3.01 20.20
C ARG A 171 -1.10 3.64 21.29
N VAL A 172 -1.73 3.90 22.42
CA VAL A 172 -1.09 4.50 23.61
C VAL A 172 -1.08 3.48 24.74
N LYS A 173 0.00 3.45 25.51
CA LYS A 173 0.10 2.63 26.71
C LYS A 173 -0.57 3.38 27.87
N GLY A 174 -1.58 2.77 28.49
CA GLY A 174 -2.32 3.34 29.60
C GLY A 174 -3.78 2.92 29.58
N THR A 175 -4.60 3.54 30.41
CA THR A 175 -6.05 3.34 30.41
C THR A 175 -6.75 4.55 29.78
N PRO A 176 -7.98 4.39 29.25
CA PRO A 176 -8.73 5.54 28.73
C PRO A 176 -8.90 6.66 29.74
N GLU A 177 -9.10 6.32 31.01
CA GLU A 177 -9.28 7.28 32.10
C GLU A 177 -8.06 8.16 32.35
N THR A 178 -6.85 7.62 32.12
CA THR A 178 -5.59 8.33 32.39
C THR A 178 -5.02 9.03 31.17
N GLU A 179 -5.26 8.50 29.97
CA GLU A 179 -4.55 8.94 28.77
C GLU A 179 -5.43 9.66 27.75
N LEU A 180 -6.77 9.46 27.79
CA LEU A 180 -7.66 10.03 26.76
C LEU A 180 -7.57 11.56 26.70
N ALA A 181 -7.56 12.23 27.86
CA ALA A 181 -7.48 13.68 27.92
C ALA A 181 -6.16 14.20 27.33
N LYS A 182 -5.05 13.55 27.62
CA LYS A 182 -3.73 13.91 27.08
C LYS A 182 -3.64 13.71 25.58
N VAL A 183 -4.24 12.60 25.09
CA VAL A 183 -4.29 12.33 23.65
C VAL A 183 -5.18 13.35 22.96
N GLN A 184 -6.33 13.72 23.55
CA GLN A 184 -7.21 14.75 23.01
C GLN A 184 -6.55 16.13 22.95
N GLU A 185 -5.79 16.49 23.99
CA GLU A 185 -5.03 17.74 24.02
C GLU A 185 -3.93 17.77 22.95
N ALA A 186 -3.21 16.65 22.78
CA ALA A 186 -2.15 16.53 21.77
C ALA A 186 -2.67 16.53 20.30
N VAL A 187 -3.94 16.19 20.11
CA VAL A 187 -4.57 16.01 18.76
C VAL A 187 -5.78 16.92 18.64
N SER A 188 -5.56 18.25 18.70
CA SER A 188 -6.60 19.27 18.84
C SER A 188 -7.65 19.37 17.72
N TYR A 189 -7.62 18.55 16.68
CA TYR A 189 -8.56 18.61 15.54
C TYR A 189 -9.12 17.25 15.09
N THR A 190 -9.11 16.21 15.92
CA THR A 190 -9.52 14.87 15.50
C THR A 190 -10.71 14.35 16.30
N HIS A 191 -11.71 13.78 15.60
CA HIS A 191 -12.71 12.92 16.20
C HIS A 191 -12.04 11.61 16.66
N LEU A 192 -11.69 11.53 17.94
CA LEU A 192 -11.20 10.29 18.55
C LEU A 192 -12.37 9.37 18.79
N ARG A 193 -12.36 8.18 18.19
CA ARG A 193 -13.21 7.06 18.61
C ARG A 193 -12.35 6.17 19.50
N ALA A 194 -12.55 6.24 20.82
CA ALA A 194 -12.03 5.24 21.74
C ALA A 194 -12.90 3.99 21.65
N HIS A 195 -12.32 2.85 21.26
CA HIS A 195 -12.99 1.56 21.40
C HIS A 195 -12.79 1.04 22.82
N GLU A 196 -13.80 1.19 23.66
CA GLU A 196 -13.80 0.68 25.03
C GLU A 196 -13.87 -0.86 25.11
N THR A 197 -14.09 -1.54 24.01
CA THR A 197 -14.36 -2.98 23.94
C THR A 197 -13.18 -3.90 24.25
N LEU A 198 -12.02 -3.37 24.61
CA LEU A 198 -10.80 -4.16 24.80
C LEU A 198 -10.44 -4.43 26.26
N ARG A 199 -11.34 -4.17 27.22
CA ARG A 199 -11.13 -4.49 28.62
C ARG A 199 -11.14 -6.00 28.94
N HIS A 200 -11.58 -6.86 28.02
CA HIS A 200 -11.81 -8.29 28.27
C HIS A 200 -11.23 -9.23 27.20
N LEU A 201 -10.10 -8.87 26.58
CA LEU A 201 -9.43 -9.79 25.68
C LEU A 201 -8.04 -10.18 26.18
#